data_d9ea2427e8e9d61f48129ddd25bd1184
#
_entry.id   d9ea2427e8e9d61f48129ddd25bd1184
#
_cell.length_a   1.000
_cell.length_b   1.000
_cell.length_c   1.000
_cell.angle_alpha   90.00
_cell.angle_beta   90.00
_cell.angle_gamma   90.00
#
_symmetry.space_group_name_H-M   'P 1'
#
loop_
_entity.id
_entity.type
_entity.pdbx_description
1 polymer ?
#
loop_
_entity_poly.entity_id
_entity_poly.type
_entity_poly.pdbx_seq_one_letter_code
_entity_poly.pdbx_strand_id
1 'polypeptide(L)'
;MTYKKPDEQKVHSFKVQFGAVNIFLGLALAVVDHSASAATIYKDDNTKLDFTVQAIYGAFHSSESYNQGGPIKSGAAGWQEGVLRAGFKGQTLLPGLYDSSLYGETTWVASGTWDGGDAAGYTDGSERRASIDRAYIGWRSGNLMHDWGKDFVDLSVGSQKIQIGDGFIINGDGLSVGNNIADGQLDRGGAYYLTPRNAFHNTVKLHLGAQDLWRGDLIWLKSDNEIKAKPELGIAVLERGDEHATFGLTYIKGLGVDESLANSFSAQRDGLEVVSLRGQGDFGIKDLFLSFEYAHEDKSQGQEHAWYAEGAWTFSQLPWTPRLGYRYSRYSEDYDPLFSGYSRGYGTWFQGEVASNYSGPFQRNAGIHMAELQLHPTANLTLGALAYSFRSLDKRQGDLDASEVDAYLDWSVGENWVISPLVGLYKPKKSAEQGGSQLGNDNLNVYSQLVVAFHF
;
A
#
# COMPACT_ATOMS: atom_id res chain seq x y z
N MET A 1 -64.24 -31.09 0.51
CA MET A 1 -63.10 -30.66 -0.35
C MET A 1 -62.29 -29.71 0.43
N THR A 2 -61.22 -30.21 1.05
CA THR A 2 -60.29 -29.45 1.89
C THR A 2 -59.06 -29.14 1.08
N TYR A 3 -58.80 -27.86 0.83
CA TYR A 3 -57.67 -27.34 0.08
C TYR A 3 -56.42 -27.39 0.95
N LYS A 4 -55.40 -28.21 0.60
CA LYS A 4 -54.07 -28.25 1.20
C LYS A 4 -53.26 -27.08 0.64
N LYS A 5 -52.76 -26.18 1.54
CA LYS A 5 -51.73 -25.19 1.23
C LYS A 5 -50.42 -25.92 0.91
N PRO A 6 -49.62 -25.41 -0.07
CA PRO A 6 -48.29 -25.94 -0.31
C PRO A 6 -47.32 -25.51 0.81
N ASP A 7 -46.42 -26.40 1.17
CA ASP A 7 -45.32 -26.19 2.12
C ASP A 7 -44.43 -25.00 1.72
N GLU A 8 -44.24 -24.10 2.65
CA GLU A 8 -43.23 -23.08 2.58
C GLU A 8 -41.83 -23.75 2.66
N GLN A 9 -41.13 -23.80 1.54
CA GLN A 9 -39.70 -24.09 1.52
C GLN A 9 -38.96 -23.01 2.33
N LYS A 10 -38.37 -23.43 3.43
CA LYS A 10 -37.42 -22.62 4.21
C LYS A 10 -36.22 -22.28 3.30
N VAL A 11 -36.23 -21.10 2.76
CA VAL A 11 -35.02 -20.47 2.19
C VAL A 11 -34.08 -20.26 3.36
N HIS A 12 -33.09 -21.13 3.49
CA HIS A 12 -31.92 -20.84 4.33
C HIS A 12 -31.19 -19.66 3.71
N SER A 13 -31.43 -18.47 4.24
CA SER A 13 -30.56 -17.33 3.97
C SER A 13 -29.19 -17.67 4.57
N PHE A 14 -28.25 -18.03 3.72
CA PHE A 14 -26.84 -17.97 4.04
C PHE A 14 -26.55 -16.49 4.31
N LYS A 15 -26.49 -16.10 5.58
CA LYS A 15 -25.81 -14.88 5.98
C LYS A 15 -24.33 -15.12 5.72
N VAL A 16 -23.86 -14.71 4.55
CA VAL A 16 -22.44 -14.53 4.30
C VAL A 16 -22.00 -13.46 5.32
N GLN A 17 -21.30 -13.90 6.34
CA GLN A 17 -20.63 -13.03 7.27
C GLN A 17 -19.49 -12.41 6.44
N PHE A 18 -19.71 -11.18 5.96
CA PHE A 18 -18.63 -10.36 5.40
C PHE A 18 -17.61 -10.14 6.49
N GLY A 19 -16.62 -11.01 6.57
CA GLY A 19 -15.40 -10.74 7.29
C GLY A 19 -14.83 -9.44 6.73
N ALA A 20 -14.46 -8.50 7.58
CA ALA A 20 -13.85 -7.25 7.16
C ALA A 20 -12.65 -7.54 6.27
N VAL A 21 -12.83 -7.40 4.98
CA VAL A 21 -11.76 -7.56 4.00
C VAL A 21 -10.91 -6.30 4.10
N ASN A 22 -9.82 -6.39 4.85
CA ASN A 22 -8.79 -5.37 4.84
C ASN A 22 -7.98 -5.55 3.56
N ILE A 23 -8.38 -4.85 2.53
CA ILE A 23 -7.73 -4.88 1.23
C ILE A 23 -6.72 -3.75 1.19
N PHE A 24 -5.49 -4.12 0.96
CA PHE A 24 -4.36 -3.22 0.89
C PHE A 24 -3.76 -3.27 -0.50
N LEU A 25 -3.80 -2.14 -1.17
CA LEU A 25 -3.07 -1.91 -2.38
C LEU A 25 -2.16 -0.70 -2.19
N GLY A 26 -0.92 -0.87 -2.45
CA GLY A 26 -0.02 0.18 -2.80
C GLY A 26 0.63 -0.24 -4.08
N LEU A 27 0.29 0.38 -5.18
CA LEU A 27 1.21 0.42 -6.29
C LEU A 27 2.43 1.17 -5.78
N ALA A 28 3.35 0.48 -5.12
CA ALA A 28 4.70 0.89 -5.16
C ALA A 28 5.17 0.60 -6.60
N LEU A 29 4.72 1.42 -7.55
CA LEU A 29 5.71 1.86 -8.50
C LEU A 29 6.81 2.40 -7.59
N ALA A 30 7.81 1.59 -7.28
CA ALA A 30 9.12 2.10 -7.06
C ALA A 30 9.49 2.78 -8.38
N VAL A 31 8.78 3.85 -8.66
CA VAL A 31 9.38 4.95 -9.40
C VAL A 31 10.59 5.21 -8.52
N VAL A 32 11.70 4.59 -8.87
CA VAL A 32 13.00 5.08 -8.49
C VAL A 32 12.76 6.57 -8.44
N ASP A 33 13.04 7.21 -7.31
CA ASP A 33 13.03 8.65 -7.17
C ASP A 33 14.03 9.23 -8.19
N HIS A 34 13.71 8.98 -9.44
CA HIS A 34 14.14 9.82 -10.53
C HIS A 34 13.39 11.09 -10.22
N SER A 35 14.09 12.04 -9.64
CA SER A 35 13.65 13.41 -9.44
C SER A 35 12.75 13.75 -10.62
N ALA A 36 11.42 13.62 -10.38
CA ALA A 36 10.43 13.95 -11.39
C ALA A 36 10.87 15.28 -11.95
N SER A 37 11.05 15.37 -13.25
CA SER A 37 11.45 16.58 -13.93
C SER A 37 10.28 17.55 -13.82
N ALA A 38 10.10 18.10 -12.61
CA ALA A 38 9.05 19.06 -12.34
C ALA A 38 9.36 20.34 -13.09
N ALA A 39 8.39 20.89 -13.83
CA ALA A 39 8.56 22.21 -14.43
C ALA A 39 8.63 23.26 -13.34
N THR A 40 9.81 23.82 -13.15
CA THR A 40 9.93 25.00 -12.29
C THR A 40 9.24 26.17 -12.98
N ILE A 41 8.08 26.57 -12.47
CA ILE A 41 7.30 27.70 -13.00
C ILE A 41 7.68 29.03 -12.39
N TYR A 42 8.28 29.02 -11.21
CA TYR A 42 8.84 30.20 -10.58
C TYR A 42 10.05 29.82 -9.74
N LYS A 43 11.11 30.63 -9.81
CA LYS A 43 12.31 30.51 -8.98
C LYS A 43 12.97 31.87 -8.83
N ASP A 44 13.22 32.24 -7.59
CA ASP A 44 14.12 33.33 -7.21
C ASP A 44 15.11 32.85 -6.13
N ASP A 45 15.79 33.77 -5.43
CA ASP A 45 16.81 33.44 -4.42
C ASP A 45 16.20 32.70 -3.21
N ASN A 46 14.93 32.93 -2.90
CA ASN A 46 14.27 32.41 -1.72
C ASN A 46 13.14 31.44 -2.03
N THR A 47 12.49 31.56 -3.17
CA THR A 47 11.25 30.87 -3.49
C THR A 47 11.41 29.96 -4.71
N LYS A 48 10.90 28.75 -4.61
CA LYS A 48 10.75 27.82 -5.72
C LYS A 48 9.32 27.31 -5.78
N LEU A 49 8.73 27.31 -6.97
CA LEU A 49 7.41 26.72 -7.26
C LEU A 49 7.53 25.82 -8.48
N ASP A 50 7.23 24.56 -8.27
CA ASP A 50 7.26 23.52 -9.29
C ASP A 50 5.83 23.07 -9.63
N PHE A 51 5.62 22.75 -10.89
CA PHE A 51 4.42 22.06 -11.38
C PHE A 51 4.78 20.63 -11.75
N THR A 52 3.97 19.67 -11.33
CA THR A 52 4.18 18.23 -11.57
C THR A 52 2.99 17.62 -12.28
N VAL A 53 3.26 16.70 -13.20
CA VAL A 53 2.23 15.88 -13.87
C VAL A 53 2.67 14.42 -13.81
N GLN A 54 1.74 13.54 -13.48
CA GLN A 54 1.91 12.10 -13.59
C GLN A 54 0.69 11.52 -14.30
N ALA A 55 0.93 10.69 -15.32
CA ALA A 55 -0.12 9.92 -15.97
C ALA A 55 0.27 8.43 -15.89
N ILE A 56 -0.65 7.56 -15.48
CA ILE A 56 -0.43 6.12 -15.40
C ILE A 56 -1.58 5.44 -16.12
N TYR A 57 -1.27 4.47 -16.95
CA TYR A 57 -2.23 3.61 -17.61
C TYR A 57 -1.84 2.15 -17.37
N GLY A 58 -2.84 1.33 -17.04
CA GLY A 58 -2.69 -0.10 -16.85
C GLY A 58 -3.71 -0.89 -17.67
N ALA A 59 -3.26 -1.95 -18.32
CA ALA A 59 -4.11 -2.96 -18.95
C ALA A 59 -3.85 -4.31 -18.29
N PHE A 60 -4.92 -5.01 -17.91
CA PHE A 60 -4.88 -6.17 -17.04
C PHE A 60 -5.73 -7.31 -17.61
N HIS A 61 -5.27 -8.54 -17.38
CA HIS A 61 -6.04 -9.74 -17.69
C HIS A 61 -5.75 -10.82 -16.64
N SER A 62 -6.80 -11.45 -16.15
CA SER A 62 -6.76 -12.61 -15.26
C SER A 62 -7.60 -13.73 -15.89
N SER A 63 -7.09 -14.96 -15.98
CA SER A 63 -7.86 -16.08 -16.49
C SER A 63 -8.92 -16.59 -15.51
N GLU A 64 -8.85 -16.16 -14.25
CA GLU A 64 -9.78 -16.53 -13.18
C GLU A 64 -10.22 -15.29 -12.39
N SER A 65 -11.32 -15.40 -11.65
CA SER A 65 -11.90 -14.34 -10.81
C SER A 65 -12.07 -14.80 -9.37
N TYR A 66 -12.20 -13.83 -8.45
CA TYR A 66 -12.12 -14.04 -7.00
C TYR A 66 -13.31 -13.41 -6.27
N ASN A 67 -13.80 -14.07 -5.25
CA ASN A 67 -14.91 -13.60 -4.43
C ASN A 67 -14.43 -12.69 -3.30
N GLN A 68 -14.15 -11.42 -3.59
CA GLN A 68 -13.65 -10.45 -2.62
C GLN A 68 -14.52 -9.19 -2.48
N GLY A 69 -14.78 -8.48 -3.57
CA GLY A 69 -15.39 -7.14 -3.54
C GLY A 69 -16.88 -7.11 -3.84
N GLY A 70 -17.35 -7.96 -4.73
CA GLY A 70 -18.74 -7.93 -5.20
C GLY A 70 -19.14 -9.17 -5.98
N PRO A 71 -20.39 -9.25 -6.44
CA PRO A 71 -20.88 -10.39 -7.20
C PRO A 71 -20.29 -10.37 -8.62
N ILE A 72 -19.26 -11.13 -8.84
CA ILE A 72 -18.70 -11.37 -10.18
C ILE A 72 -18.89 -12.82 -10.59
N LYS A 73 -18.79 -13.08 -11.88
CA LYS A 73 -18.86 -14.43 -12.43
C LYS A 73 -17.50 -15.10 -12.37
N SER A 74 -17.47 -16.41 -12.21
CA SER A 74 -16.26 -17.21 -12.41
C SER A 74 -15.73 -17.10 -13.85
N GLY A 75 -14.42 -17.24 -14.01
CA GLY A 75 -13.74 -17.21 -15.29
C GLY A 75 -12.91 -15.93 -15.49
N ALA A 76 -12.56 -15.67 -16.74
CA ALA A 76 -11.63 -14.59 -17.06
C ALA A 76 -12.22 -13.20 -16.84
N ALA A 77 -11.35 -12.29 -16.37
CA ALA A 77 -11.60 -10.86 -16.27
C ALA A 77 -10.53 -10.09 -17.07
N GLY A 78 -10.95 -9.02 -17.74
CA GLY A 78 -10.05 -8.10 -18.43
C GLY A 78 -10.53 -6.67 -18.21
N TRP A 79 -9.60 -5.78 -17.84
CA TRP A 79 -9.92 -4.37 -17.55
C TRP A 79 -8.74 -3.45 -17.83
N GLN A 80 -9.04 -2.19 -17.80
CA GLN A 80 -8.06 -1.12 -17.95
C GLN A 80 -8.27 -0.11 -16.81
N GLU A 81 -7.18 0.50 -16.38
CA GLU A 81 -7.22 1.58 -15.40
C GLU A 81 -6.37 2.75 -15.87
N GLY A 82 -6.75 3.95 -15.47
CA GLY A 82 -5.99 5.16 -15.76
C GLY A 82 -6.00 6.13 -14.61
N VAL A 83 -4.88 6.82 -14.40
CA VAL A 83 -4.72 7.88 -13.40
C VAL A 83 -4.00 9.05 -14.05
N LEU A 84 -4.54 10.24 -13.86
CA LEU A 84 -3.89 11.52 -14.14
C LEU A 84 -3.77 12.30 -12.83
N ARG A 85 -2.56 12.69 -12.47
CA ARG A 85 -2.28 13.50 -11.30
C ARG A 85 -1.56 14.78 -11.75
N ALA A 86 -2.00 15.94 -11.26
CA ALA A 86 -1.34 17.21 -11.51
C ALA A 86 -1.32 18.05 -10.23
N GLY A 87 -0.27 18.80 -10.02
CA GLY A 87 -0.14 19.56 -8.77
C GLY A 87 0.98 20.56 -8.75
N PHE A 88 1.00 21.32 -7.67
CA PHE A 88 2.02 22.32 -7.39
C PHE A 88 2.74 21.96 -6.09
N LYS A 89 4.05 22.11 -6.10
CA LYS A 89 4.90 21.96 -4.91
C LYS A 89 5.75 23.22 -4.77
N GLY A 90 5.68 23.88 -3.64
CA GLY A 90 6.38 25.14 -3.41
C GLY A 90 7.13 25.17 -2.11
N GLN A 91 8.18 25.99 -2.08
CA GLN A 91 8.95 26.30 -0.89
C GLN A 91 9.43 27.74 -0.96
N THR A 92 9.41 28.46 0.19
CA THR A 92 10.00 29.78 0.32
C THR A 92 10.83 29.87 1.60
N LEU A 93 12.05 30.37 1.48
CA LEU A 93 12.92 30.69 2.62
C LEU A 93 12.45 31.99 3.28
N LEU A 94 12.64 32.08 4.58
CA LEU A 94 12.38 33.24 5.42
C LEU A 94 13.69 33.73 6.03
N PRO A 95 14.56 34.49 5.28
CA PRO A 95 15.89 34.83 5.73
C PRO A 95 15.88 35.63 7.04
N GLY A 96 14.88 36.49 7.25
CA GLY A 96 14.67 37.24 8.49
C GLY A 96 14.29 36.40 9.71
N LEU A 97 14.01 35.11 9.53
CA LEU A 97 13.62 34.15 10.57
C LEU A 97 14.55 32.93 10.56
N TYR A 98 15.85 33.17 10.75
CA TYR A 98 16.91 32.14 10.86
C TYR A 98 16.93 31.14 9.68
N ASP A 99 16.69 31.61 8.47
CA ASP A 99 16.60 30.79 7.24
C ASP A 99 15.57 29.63 7.37
N SER A 100 14.56 29.83 8.20
CA SER A 100 13.43 28.91 8.23
C SER A 100 12.69 28.90 6.88
N SER A 101 11.87 27.90 6.63
CA SER A 101 11.14 27.81 5.36
C SER A 101 9.68 27.44 5.54
N LEU A 102 8.83 28.00 4.70
CA LEU A 102 7.48 27.51 4.46
C LEU A 102 7.51 26.64 3.21
N TYR A 103 6.76 25.55 3.23
CA TYR A 103 6.61 24.67 2.07
C TYR A 103 5.17 24.11 2.00
N GLY A 104 4.79 23.56 0.86
CA GLY A 104 3.50 22.93 0.70
C GLY A 104 3.34 22.26 -0.64
N GLU A 105 2.29 21.46 -0.73
CA GLU A 105 1.92 20.73 -1.94
C GLU A 105 0.39 20.72 -2.08
N THR A 106 -0.09 20.88 -3.30
CA THR A 106 -1.47 20.57 -3.66
C THR A 106 -1.46 19.70 -4.91
N THR A 107 -2.17 18.57 -4.85
CA THR A 107 -2.23 17.61 -5.95
C THR A 107 -3.68 17.20 -6.19
N TRP A 108 -4.12 17.41 -7.42
CA TRP A 108 -5.39 16.91 -7.93
C TRP A 108 -5.17 15.58 -8.65
N VAL A 109 -6.12 14.66 -8.54
CA VAL A 109 -6.09 13.35 -9.18
C VAL A 109 -7.41 13.06 -9.89
N ALA A 110 -7.33 12.54 -11.11
CA ALA A 110 -8.45 11.94 -11.83
C ALA A 110 -8.12 10.50 -12.19
N SER A 111 -9.10 9.62 -12.11
CA SER A 111 -8.92 8.19 -12.36
C SER A 111 -10.17 7.52 -12.88
N GLY A 112 -10.00 6.36 -13.50
CA GLY A 112 -11.11 5.56 -14.01
C GLY A 112 -10.71 4.12 -14.29
N THR A 113 -11.72 3.24 -14.30
CA THR A 113 -11.65 1.86 -14.73
C THR A 113 -12.55 1.67 -15.96
N TRP A 114 -12.14 0.84 -16.91
CA TRP A 114 -12.85 0.54 -18.13
C TRP A 114 -12.95 -0.98 -18.33
N ASP A 115 -13.80 -1.39 -19.25
CA ASP A 115 -14.13 -2.79 -19.60
C ASP A 115 -14.90 -3.50 -18.47
N GLY A 116 -14.55 -4.75 -18.11
CA GLY A 116 -15.33 -5.59 -17.21
C GLY A 116 -15.11 -5.38 -15.72
N GLY A 117 -14.21 -4.46 -15.33
CA GLY A 117 -13.78 -4.33 -13.94
C GLY A 117 -12.74 -5.37 -13.53
N ASP A 118 -12.22 -5.25 -12.31
CA ASP A 118 -11.11 -6.08 -11.81
C ASP A 118 -11.52 -7.51 -11.45
N ALA A 119 -10.54 -8.40 -11.38
CA ALA A 119 -10.73 -9.82 -11.11
C ALA A 119 -11.23 -10.14 -9.69
N ALA A 120 -11.22 -9.21 -8.75
CA ALA A 120 -11.73 -9.36 -7.39
C ALA A 120 -13.15 -8.77 -7.21
N GLY A 121 -13.68 -8.07 -8.22
CA GLY A 121 -15.02 -7.49 -8.20
C GLY A 121 -15.15 -6.21 -7.40
N TYR A 122 -14.06 -5.47 -7.25
CA TYR A 122 -14.09 -4.16 -6.59
C TYR A 122 -14.51 -3.04 -7.52
N THR A 123 -14.35 -3.23 -8.82
CA THR A 123 -14.75 -2.32 -9.88
C THR A 123 -15.60 -3.06 -10.91
N ASP A 124 -16.44 -2.34 -11.63
CA ASP A 124 -17.28 -2.87 -12.71
C ASP A 124 -16.99 -2.26 -14.09
N GLY A 125 -15.97 -1.37 -14.17
CA GLY A 125 -15.56 -0.69 -15.40
C GLY A 125 -16.23 0.66 -15.63
N SER A 126 -17.18 1.06 -14.78
CA SER A 126 -17.88 2.35 -14.90
C SER A 126 -17.26 3.47 -14.04
N GLU A 127 -16.32 3.15 -13.17
CA GLU A 127 -15.77 4.07 -12.19
C GLU A 127 -15.03 5.23 -12.86
N ARG A 128 -15.36 6.44 -12.44
CA ARG A 128 -14.73 7.70 -12.85
C ARG A 128 -14.72 8.64 -11.66
N ARG A 129 -13.54 9.11 -11.28
CA ARG A 129 -13.42 10.00 -10.15
C ARG A 129 -12.39 11.08 -10.36
N ALA A 130 -12.63 12.23 -9.74
CA ALA A 130 -11.66 13.31 -9.62
C ALA A 130 -11.75 13.91 -8.22
N SER A 131 -10.60 14.15 -7.60
CA SER A 131 -10.51 14.69 -6.24
C SER A 131 -9.15 15.32 -5.99
N ILE A 132 -9.05 16.07 -4.89
CA ILE A 132 -7.75 16.46 -4.32
C ILE A 132 -7.22 15.27 -3.53
N ASP A 133 -5.97 14.86 -3.79
CA ASP A 133 -5.27 13.84 -3.01
C ASP A 133 -4.46 14.51 -1.89
N ARG A 134 -3.54 15.43 -2.23
CA ARG A 134 -2.70 16.13 -1.28
C ARG A 134 -3.03 17.61 -1.23
N ALA A 135 -3.10 18.16 -0.03
CA ALA A 135 -3.22 19.59 0.21
C ALA A 135 -2.70 19.89 1.61
N TYR A 136 -1.43 20.25 1.73
CA TYR A 136 -0.81 20.53 3.03
C TYR A 136 0.17 21.69 2.96
N ILE A 137 0.44 22.27 4.11
CA ILE A 137 1.47 23.28 4.35
C ILE A 137 2.36 22.83 5.49
N GLY A 138 3.63 23.20 5.42
CA GLY A 138 4.60 22.92 6.49
C GLY A 138 5.56 24.08 6.69
N TRP A 139 6.23 24.04 7.84
CA TRP A 139 7.26 24.97 8.26
C TRP A 139 8.46 24.19 8.80
N ARG A 140 9.67 24.59 8.37
CA ARG A 140 10.95 24.08 8.88
C ARG A 140 11.68 25.17 9.61
N SER A 141 12.34 24.80 10.71
CA SER A 141 12.98 25.73 11.62
C SER A 141 14.23 26.43 11.07
N GLY A 142 14.79 25.98 9.95
CA GLY A 142 16.06 26.54 9.44
C GLY A 142 17.16 26.41 10.48
N ASN A 143 17.82 27.53 10.76
CA ASN A 143 18.88 27.62 11.76
C ASN A 143 18.39 28.10 13.15
N LEU A 144 17.07 28.16 13.39
CA LEU A 144 16.50 28.63 14.67
C LEU A 144 16.99 27.80 15.86
N MET A 145 17.26 26.52 15.65
CA MET A 145 17.79 25.58 16.65
C MET A 145 19.21 25.11 16.25
N HIS A 146 20.09 26.08 15.96
CA HIS A 146 21.43 25.86 15.44
C HIS A 146 22.21 24.76 16.18
N ASP A 147 22.14 24.71 17.52
CA ASP A 147 22.88 23.73 18.34
C ASP A 147 22.38 22.29 18.17
N TRP A 148 21.19 22.11 17.62
CA TRP A 148 20.54 20.81 17.41
C TRP A 148 20.55 20.36 15.93
N GLY A 149 20.96 21.29 15.05
CA GLY A 149 21.05 21.06 13.61
C GLY A 149 20.04 21.87 12.79
N LYS A 150 20.35 22.04 11.52
CA LYS A 150 19.47 22.73 10.58
C LYS A 150 18.17 21.92 10.40
N ASP A 151 17.03 22.64 10.33
CA ASP A 151 15.70 22.06 10.17
C ASP A 151 15.34 21.02 11.24
N PHE A 152 15.88 21.18 12.46
CA PHE A 152 15.62 20.26 13.58
C PHE A 152 14.13 20.09 13.89
N VAL A 153 13.32 21.12 13.66
CA VAL A 153 11.85 21.06 13.77
C VAL A 153 11.24 21.21 12.37
N ASP A 154 10.39 20.26 11.98
CA ASP A 154 9.55 20.32 10.78
C ASP A 154 8.11 19.99 11.17
N LEU A 155 7.21 20.96 10.99
CA LEU A 155 5.79 20.83 11.29
C LEU A 155 4.98 20.94 10.00
N SER A 156 4.10 19.97 9.74
CA SER A 156 3.18 20.02 8.60
C SER A 156 1.74 19.66 8.99
N VAL A 157 0.79 20.26 8.28
CA VAL A 157 -0.65 20.12 8.53
C VAL A 157 -1.41 20.04 7.20
N GLY A 158 -2.37 19.14 7.10
CA GLY A 158 -3.26 19.00 5.95
C GLY A 158 -3.38 17.58 5.44
N SER A 159 -3.85 17.40 4.21
CA SER A 159 -3.93 16.10 3.56
C SER A 159 -2.58 15.72 3.00
N GLN A 160 -1.95 14.67 3.56
CA GLN A 160 -0.63 14.22 3.11
C GLN A 160 -0.46 12.70 3.26
N LYS A 161 0.39 12.11 2.43
CA LYS A 161 0.81 10.71 2.60
C LYS A 161 1.70 10.61 3.82
N ILE A 162 1.36 9.70 4.74
CA ILE A 162 2.20 9.30 5.87
C ILE A 162 2.70 7.89 5.60
N GLN A 163 4.00 7.70 5.72
CA GLN A 163 4.65 6.40 5.64
C GLN A 163 5.64 6.25 6.80
N ILE A 164 5.69 5.07 7.41
CA ILE A 164 6.57 4.74 8.52
C ILE A 164 7.42 3.54 8.12
N GLY A 165 8.75 3.68 8.18
CA GLY A 165 9.67 2.67 7.69
C GLY A 165 9.40 2.32 6.23
N ASP A 166 9.39 1.03 5.91
CA ASP A 166 9.05 0.53 4.57
C ASP A 166 7.55 0.28 4.36
N GLY A 167 6.72 0.73 5.31
CA GLY A 167 5.26 0.70 5.18
C GLY A 167 4.60 -0.57 5.72
N PHE A 168 5.26 -1.34 6.56
CA PHE A 168 4.69 -2.57 7.12
C PHE A 168 3.36 -2.35 7.85
N ILE A 169 3.21 -1.22 8.57
CA ILE A 169 1.98 -0.85 9.29
C ILE A 169 1.29 0.34 8.63
N ILE A 170 2.04 1.38 8.25
CA ILE A 170 1.49 2.62 7.69
C ILE A 170 2.21 2.96 6.39
N ASN A 171 1.49 2.97 5.27
CA ASN A 171 1.95 3.40 3.96
C ASN A 171 0.86 4.15 3.17
N GLY A 172 0.39 5.26 3.74
CA GLY A 172 -0.67 6.06 3.14
C GLY A 172 -2.07 5.48 3.31
N ASP A 173 -3.07 6.29 3.03
CA ASP A 173 -4.48 5.92 3.04
C ASP A 173 -4.92 5.53 1.63
N GLY A 174 -4.38 4.42 1.15
CA GLY A 174 -4.81 3.83 -0.10
C GLY A 174 -6.21 3.23 0.00
N LEU A 175 -6.87 3.01 -1.14
CA LEU A 175 -8.15 2.32 -1.22
C LEU A 175 -9.34 3.08 -0.60
N SER A 176 -9.34 4.40 -0.67
CA SER A 176 -10.53 5.16 -0.36
C SER A 176 -11.62 4.86 -1.40
N VAL A 177 -12.72 4.31 -0.97
CA VAL A 177 -13.88 3.98 -1.81
C VAL A 177 -14.87 5.14 -1.96
N GLY A 178 -14.53 6.31 -1.44
CA GLY A 178 -15.43 7.46 -1.46
C GLY A 178 -16.68 7.23 -0.62
N ASN A 179 -17.82 7.72 -1.09
CA ASN A 179 -19.08 7.68 -0.35
C ASN A 179 -20.01 6.53 -0.80
N ASN A 180 -19.50 5.53 -1.50
CA ASN A 180 -20.33 4.55 -2.20
C ASN A 180 -20.59 3.23 -1.44
N ILE A 181 -20.16 3.11 -0.18
CA ILE A 181 -20.46 1.92 0.62
C ILE A 181 -21.99 1.74 0.81
N ALA A 182 -22.72 2.84 0.95
CA ALA A 182 -24.15 2.81 1.26
C ALA A 182 -25.02 2.33 0.09
N ASP A 183 -24.57 2.47 -1.15
CA ASP A 183 -25.29 2.04 -2.35
C ASP A 183 -24.80 0.68 -2.90
N GLY A 184 -23.84 0.05 -2.22
CA GLY A 184 -23.28 -1.24 -2.60
C GLY A 184 -22.25 -1.19 -3.73
N GLN A 185 -21.88 0.00 -4.19
CA GLN A 185 -20.81 0.19 -5.16
C GLN A 185 -19.50 0.50 -4.43
N LEU A 186 -18.52 -0.34 -4.63
CA LEU A 186 -17.18 -0.13 -4.10
C LEU A 186 -16.37 0.72 -5.09
N ASP A 187 -16.63 2.03 -5.11
CA ASP A 187 -15.83 3.00 -5.85
C ASP A 187 -14.53 3.29 -5.07
N ARG A 188 -13.43 2.72 -5.51
CA ARG A 188 -12.10 2.89 -4.92
C ARG A 188 -11.36 4.12 -5.43
N GLY A 189 -12.10 5.17 -5.71
CA GLY A 189 -11.54 6.38 -6.26
C GLY A 189 -11.28 6.29 -7.76
N GLY A 190 -12.03 5.42 -8.47
CA GLY A 190 -12.04 5.29 -9.91
C GLY A 190 -11.05 4.29 -10.51
N ALA A 191 -10.14 3.72 -9.71
CA ALA A 191 -9.22 2.67 -10.12
C ALA A 191 -8.85 1.81 -8.91
N TYR A 192 -8.84 0.49 -9.09
CA TYR A 192 -8.54 -0.43 -8.02
C TYR A 192 -7.03 -0.66 -7.85
N TYR A 193 -6.39 -1.17 -8.88
CA TYR A 193 -4.98 -1.53 -8.87
C TYR A 193 -4.06 -0.31 -8.74
N LEU A 194 -4.33 0.74 -9.52
CA LEU A 194 -3.47 1.92 -9.56
C LEU A 194 -3.58 2.82 -8.33
N THR A 195 -4.54 2.61 -7.46
CA THR A 195 -4.74 3.30 -6.17
C THR A 195 -4.45 4.81 -6.25
N PRO A 196 -5.33 5.59 -6.89
CA PRO A 196 -5.05 6.99 -7.24
C PRO A 196 -4.89 7.93 -6.04
N ARG A 197 -5.52 7.62 -4.91
CA ARG A 197 -5.42 8.37 -3.65
C ARG A 197 -4.61 7.60 -2.63
N ASN A 198 -3.72 8.29 -1.91
CA ASN A 198 -2.93 7.72 -0.84
C ASN A 198 -2.62 8.70 0.32
N ALA A 199 -3.17 9.88 0.30
CA ALA A 199 -3.07 10.84 1.40
C ALA A 199 -4.14 10.55 2.47
N PHE A 200 -3.77 10.65 3.74
CA PHE A 200 -4.72 10.79 4.84
C PHE A 200 -5.42 12.14 4.74
N HIS A 201 -6.71 12.16 4.99
CA HIS A 201 -7.53 13.37 4.81
C HIS A 201 -7.10 14.52 5.73
N ASN A 202 -6.84 14.23 7.00
CA ASN A 202 -6.35 15.21 7.96
C ASN A 202 -5.14 14.65 8.69
N THR A 203 -4.08 15.44 8.72
CA THR A 203 -2.86 15.09 9.45
C THR A 203 -2.25 16.31 10.12
N VAL A 204 -1.61 16.08 11.25
CA VAL A 204 -0.61 16.97 11.85
C VAL A 204 0.63 16.13 12.08
N LYS A 205 1.77 16.52 11.51
CA LYS A 205 3.04 15.84 11.70
C LYS A 205 4.07 16.81 12.24
N LEU A 206 4.65 16.49 13.38
CA LEU A 206 5.83 17.15 13.95
C LEU A 206 7.01 16.18 13.84
N HIS A 207 8.01 16.57 13.09
CA HIS A 207 9.30 15.89 13.03
C HIS A 207 10.32 16.64 13.85
N LEU A 208 11.12 15.91 14.64
CA LEU A 208 12.19 16.41 15.48
C LEU A 208 13.46 15.61 15.19
N GLY A 209 14.56 16.28 14.91
CA GLY A 209 15.87 15.65 14.75
C GLY A 209 16.58 16.01 13.46
N ALA A 210 17.87 15.66 13.39
CA ALA A 210 18.72 15.81 12.21
C ALA A 210 19.03 14.43 11.60
N GLN A 211 19.46 14.41 10.33
CA GLN A 211 19.53 13.18 9.53
C GLN A 211 20.44 12.07 10.09
N ASP A 212 21.49 12.40 10.83
CA ASP A 212 22.54 11.44 11.20
C ASP A 212 22.54 11.03 12.69
N LEU A 213 21.43 11.26 13.41
CA LEU A 213 21.34 10.99 14.84
C LEU A 213 19.96 10.39 15.19
N TRP A 214 19.52 10.65 16.41
CA TRP A 214 18.18 10.38 16.84
C TRP A 214 17.20 11.36 16.18
N ARG A 215 16.12 10.80 15.60
CA ARG A 215 15.00 11.56 15.07
C ARG A 215 13.69 10.96 15.52
N GLY A 216 12.65 11.75 15.58
CA GLY A 216 11.33 11.29 15.99
C GLY A 216 10.23 12.03 15.28
N ASP A 217 9.09 11.36 15.13
CA ASP A 217 7.86 11.94 14.62
C ASP A 217 6.74 11.79 15.66
N LEU A 218 5.97 12.86 15.84
CA LEU A 218 4.66 12.82 16.48
C LEU A 218 3.62 13.14 15.42
N ILE A 219 2.70 12.20 15.20
CA ILE A 219 1.74 12.30 14.12
C ILE A 219 0.33 12.07 14.70
N TRP A 220 -0.57 12.97 14.36
CA TRP A 220 -1.99 12.74 14.43
C TRP A 220 -2.52 12.62 13.00
N LEU A 221 -3.36 11.62 12.75
CA LEU A 221 -3.99 11.44 11.45
C LEU A 221 -5.43 10.98 11.60
N LYS A 222 -6.26 11.37 10.62
CA LYS A 222 -7.64 10.91 10.45
C LYS A 222 -7.85 10.51 9.01
N SER A 223 -8.31 9.27 8.81
CA SER A 223 -8.70 8.73 7.53
C SER A 223 -10.11 9.18 7.14
N ASP A 224 -10.39 9.32 5.84
CA ASP A 224 -11.74 9.42 5.28
C ASP A 224 -12.22 8.10 4.65
N ASN A 225 -11.45 7.02 4.83
CA ASN A 225 -11.72 5.71 4.23
C ASN A 225 -12.86 5.00 4.95
N GLU A 226 -14.01 4.90 4.29
CA GLU A 226 -15.24 4.33 4.84
C GLU A 226 -15.13 2.82 5.09
N ILE A 227 -14.46 2.08 4.21
CA ILE A 227 -14.21 0.63 4.41
C ILE A 227 -13.43 0.38 5.70
N LYS A 228 -12.54 1.31 6.05
CA LYS A 228 -11.75 1.23 7.29
C LYS A 228 -12.45 1.83 8.50
N ALA A 229 -13.70 2.30 8.36
CA ALA A 229 -14.47 3.02 9.38
C ALA A 229 -13.79 4.34 9.83
N LYS A 230 -13.13 5.05 8.90
CA LYS A 230 -12.53 6.38 9.12
C LYS A 230 -11.72 6.50 10.42
N PRO A 231 -10.73 5.62 10.67
CA PRO A 231 -10.02 5.62 11.94
C PRO A 231 -9.21 6.89 12.15
N GLU A 232 -9.10 7.27 13.43
CA GLU A 232 -8.25 8.34 13.92
C GLU A 232 -7.12 7.75 14.75
N LEU A 233 -5.87 8.11 14.46
CA LEU A 233 -4.69 7.56 15.10
C LEU A 233 -3.76 8.63 15.63
N GLY A 234 -3.19 8.38 16.82
CA GLY A 234 -2.01 9.08 17.35
C GLY A 234 -0.79 8.18 17.21
N ILE A 235 0.31 8.70 16.70
CA ILE A 235 1.51 7.91 16.39
C ILE A 235 2.73 8.63 16.93
N ALA A 236 3.63 7.87 17.58
CA ALA A 236 4.97 8.31 17.95
C ALA A 236 6.00 7.38 17.33
N VAL A 237 7.00 7.96 16.68
CA VAL A 237 8.10 7.22 16.05
C VAL A 237 9.42 7.73 16.63
N LEU A 238 10.31 6.83 16.98
CA LEU A 238 11.69 7.14 17.34
C LEU A 238 12.61 6.33 16.44
N GLU A 239 13.52 6.99 15.77
CA GLU A 239 14.50 6.34 14.89
C GLU A 239 15.92 6.75 15.24
N ARG A 240 16.82 5.83 15.00
CA ARG A 240 18.26 6.08 14.96
C ARG A 240 18.83 5.38 13.72
N GLY A 241 19.56 6.14 12.93
CA GLY A 241 20.22 5.60 11.74
C GLY A 241 21.62 6.16 11.59
N ASP A 242 22.41 5.42 10.83
CA ASP A 242 23.70 5.84 10.29
C ASP A 242 23.78 5.42 8.81
N GLU A 243 24.95 5.46 8.19
CA GLU A 243 25.16 5.08 6.80
C GLU A 243 24.93 3.58 6.52
N HIS A 244 24.90 2.73 7.55
CA HIS A 244 24.82 1.28 7.44
C HIS A 244 23.47 0.71 7.84
N ALA A 245 22.78 1.31 8.81
CA ALA A 245 21.51 0.79 9.29
C ALA A 245 20.63 1.84 9.92
N THR A 246 19.33 1.64 9.82
CA THR A 246 18.32 2.40 10.56
C THR A 246 17.52 1.45 11.44
N PHE A 247 17.35 1.81 12.71
CA PHE A 247 16.45 1.16 13.66
C PHE A 247 15.33 2.12 14.03
N GLY A 248 14.12 1.59 14.19
CA GLY A 248 12.95 2.38 14.54
C GLY A 248 12.07 1.69 15.56
N LEU A 249 11.52 2.47 16.47
CA LEU A 249 10.46 2.08 17.39
C LEU A 249 9.24 2.94 17.07
N THR A 250 8.07 2.30 16.94
CA THR A 250 6.80 2.98 16.66
C THR A 250 5.78 2.60 17.72
N TYR A 251 5.04 3.59 18.23
CA TYR A 251 3.84 3.40 19.04
C TYR A 251 2.66 4.02 18.32
N ILE A 252 1.55 3.29 18.22
CA ILE A 252 0.30 3.76 17.62
C ILE A 252 -0.82 3.59 18.63
N LYS A 253 -1.64 4.62 18.79
CA LYS A 253 -2.88 4.59 19.58
C LYS A 253 -4.05 4.89 18.67
N GLY A 254 -5.04 4.00 18.67
CA GLY A 254 -6.36 4.27 18.10
C GLY A 254 -7.13 5.24 18.97
N LEU A 255 -7.55 6.35 18.39
CA LEU A 255 -8.25 7.45 19.09
C LEU A 255 -9.76 7.42 18.84
N GLY A 256 -10.20 6.66 17.83
CA GLY A 256 -11.60 6.47 17.50
C GLY A 256 -11.82 5.95 16.09
N VAL A 257 -13.06 5.56 15.81
CA VAL A 257 -13.59 5.18 14.51
C VAL A 257 -14.97 5.78 14.29
N ASP A 258 -15.46 5.79 13.06
CA ASP A 258 -16.86 6.11 12.79
C ASP A 258 -17.72 4.85 13.07
N GLU A 259 -18.44 4.87 14.21
CA GLU A 259 -19.25 3.74 14.67
C GLU A 259 -20.34 3.33 13.66
N SER A 260 -20.83 4.27 12.85
CA SER A 260 -21.87 4.00 11.86
C SER A 260 -21.38 3.15 10.69
N LEU A 261 -20.07 3.15 10.46
CA LEU A 261 -19.38 2.39 9.40
C LEU A 261 -18.64 1.18 9.96
N ALA A 262 -18.46 1.11 11.29
CA ALA A 262 -17.65 0.08 11.90
C ALA A 262 -18.35 -1.28 11.94
N ASN A 263 -17.64 -2.32 11.54
CA ASN A 263 -18.00 -3.70 11.83
C ASN A 263 -17.24 -4.20 13.08
N SER A 264 -17.48 -5.46 13.50
CA SER A 264 -16.86 -6.04 14.70
C SER A 264 -15.31 -6.05 14.66
N PHE A 265 -14.72 -6.03 13.48
CA PHE A 265 -13.27 -5.99 13.31
C PHE A 265 -12.74 -4.55 13.36
N SER A 266 -13.27 -3.64 12.56
CA SER A 266 -12.81 -2.25 12.51
C SER A 266 -13.15 -1.44 13.76
N ALA A 267 -14.19 -1.82 14.51
CA ALA A 267 -14.51 -1.22 15.81
C ALA A 267 -13.39 -1.40 16.84
N GLN A 268 -12.59 -2.45 16.75
CA GLN A 268 -11.44 -2.68 17.64
C GLN A 268 -10.30 -1.68 17.47
N ARG A 269 -10.32 -0.87 16.40
CA ARG A 269 -9.36 0.22 16.19
C ARG A 269 -9.55 1.36 17.17
N ASP A 270 -10.74 1.53 17.71
CA ASP A 270 -10.93 2.42 18.86
C ASP A 270 -10.27 1.79 20.10
N GLY A 271 -9.31 2.52 20.67
CA GLY A 271 -8.51 2.05 21.79
C GLY A 271 -7.37 1.10 21.44
N LEU A 272 -7.20 0.66 20.18
CA LEU A 272 -6.06 -0.17 19.74
C LEU A 272 -4.73 0.45 20.17
N GLU A 273 -3.79 -0.40 20.63
CA GLU A 273 -2.40 -0.04 20.84
C GLU A 273 -1.49 -0.93 20.00
N VAL A 274 -0.53 -0.33 19.31
CA VAL A 274 0.48 -1.06 18.54
C VAL A 274 1.86 -0.61 18.95
N VAL A 275 2.75 -1.56 19.21
CA VAL A 275 4.18 -1.33 19.38
C VAL A 275 4.92 -2.08 18.29
N SER A 276 5.77 -1.38 17.54
CA SER A 276 6.59 -1.98 16.48
C SER A 276 8.07 -1.66 16.67
N LEU A 277 8.91 -2.65 16.38
CA LEU A 277 10.36 -2.53 16.29
C LEU A 277 10.81 -2.94 14.90
N ARG A 278 11.61 -2.11 14.24
CA ARG A 278 12.14 -2.38 12.90
C ARG A 278 13.63 -2.11 12.79
N GLY A 279 14.25 -2.72 11.81
CA GLY A 279 15.63 -2.46 11.42
C GLY A 279 15.86 -2.76 9.95
N GLN A 280 16.69 -1.94 9.29
CA GLN A 280 16.99 -2.07 7.87
C GLN A 280 18.37 -1.52 7.55
N GLY A 281 19.14 -2.21 6.69
CA GLY A 281 20.43 -1.73 6.21
C GLY A 281 21.34 -2.84 5.69
N ASP A 282 22.58 -2.49 5.41
CA ASP A 282 23.67 -3.40 5.05
C ASP A 282 24.50 -3.86 6.24
N PHE A 283 24.36 -3.21 7.40
CA PHE A 283 25.07 -3.49 8.66
C PHE A 283 26.60 -3.49 8.52
N GLY A 284 27.11 -2.67 7.57
CA GLY A 284 28.55 -2.58 7.27
C GLY A 284 29.08 -3.74 6.42
N ILE A 285 28.22 -4.57 5.85
CA ILE A 285 28.60 -5.68 4.97
C ILE A 285 28.20 -5.34 3.53
N LYS A 286 29.21 -5.07 2.71
CA LYS A 286 28.99 -4.77 1.29
C LYS A 286 28.12 -5.86 0.62
N ASP A 287 27.24 -5.44 -0.27
CA ASP A 287 26.36 -6.31 -1.05
C ASP A 287 25.27 -7.05 -0.25
N LEU A 288 25.26 -6.95 1.09
CA LEU A 288 24.19 -7.45 1.96
C LEU A 288 23.07 -6.43 2.07
N PHE A 289 21.84 -6.91 2.17
CA PHE A 289 20.69 -6.17 2.63
C PHE A 289 19.91 -7.01 3.62
N LEU A 290 19.59 -6.43 4.78
CA LEU A 290 18.70 -7.04 5.78
C LEU A 290 17.59 -6.06 6.12
N SER A 291 16.38 -6.58 6.34
CA SER A 291 15.26 -5.80 6.84
C SER A 291 14.34 -6.67 7.69
N PHE A 292 13.81 -6.10 8.75
CA PHE A 292 12.81 -6.77 9.59
C PHE A 292 11.89 -5.74 10.26
N GLU A 293 10.68 -6.17 10.57
CA GLU A 293 9.78 -5.46 11.48
C GLU A 293 8.95 -6.48 12.26
N TYR A 294 8.74 -6.22 13.55
CA TYR A 294 7.82 -6.93 14.42
C TYR A 294 6.82 -5.93 15.00
N ALA A 295 5.54 -6.21 14.87
CA ALA A 295 4.44 -5.43 15.41
C ALA A 295 3.62 -6.28 16.39
N HIS A 296 3.33 -5.72 17.54
CA HIS A 296 2.43 -6.28 18.57
C HIS A 296 1.24 -5.34 18.71
N GLU A 297 0.04 -5.92 18.65
CA GLU A 297 -1.23 -5.23 18.83
C GLU A 297 -1.90 -5.67 20.12
N ASP A 298 -2.42 -4.71 20.87
CA ASP A 298 -3.35 -4.93 21.99
C ASP A 298 -4.70 -4.31 21.63
N LYS A 299 -5.73 -5.16 21.55
CA LYS A 299 -7.09 -4.82 21.12
C LYS A 299 -8.08 -5.24 22.19
N SER A 300 -9.29 -4.70 22.15
CA SER A 300 -10.37 -5.06 23.08
C SER A 300 -10.72 -6.56 23.07
N GLN A 301 -10.44 -7.28 22.00
CA GLN A 301 -10.75 -8.72 21.86
C GLN A 301 -9.52 -9.64 21.98
N GLY A 302 -8.33 -9.11 22.22
CA GLY A 302 -7.12 -9.90 22.38
C GLY A 302 -5.86 -9.25 21.81
N GLN A 303 -4.78 -9.98 21.90
CA GLN A 303 -3.47 -9.55 21.43
C GLN A 303 -3.12 -10.27 20.14
N GLU A 304 -2.56 -9.52 19.19
CA GLU A 304 -2.14 -10.03 17.89
C GLU A 304 -0.73 -9.59 17.55
N HIS A 305 -0.13 -10.24 16.59
CA HIS A 305 1.22 -9.88 16.15
C HIS A 305 1.44 -10.20 14.68
N ALA A 306 2.30 -9.39 14.07
CA ALA A 306 2.82 -9.66 12.75
C ALA A 306 4.30 -9.35 12.68
N TRP A 307 5.02 -10.02 11.79
CA TRP A 307 6.43 -9.74 11.56
C TRP A 307 6.89 -10.23 10.20
N TYR A 308 7.95 -9.64 9.73
CA TYR A 308 8.73 -10.19 8.63
C TYR A 308 10.23 -10.11 8.94
N ALA A 309 10.97 -10.97 8.27
CA ALA A 309 12.42 -10.90 8.16
C ALA A 309 12.82 -11.15 6.71
N GLU A 310 13.71 -10.30 6.21
CA GLU A 310 14.19 -10.31 4.83
C GLU A 310 15.70 -10.22 4.79
N GLY A 311 16.31 -10.98 3.89
CA GLY A 311 17.72 -10.87 3.57
C GLY A 311 17.91 -10.95 2.06
N ALA A 312 18.83 -10.14 1.53
CA ALA A 312 19.21 -10.21 0.13
C ALA A 312 20.71 -10.02 -0.04
N TRP A 313 21.23 -10.62 -1.12
CA TRP A 313 22.63 -10.49 -1.50
C TRP A 313 22.74 -10.06 -2.97
N THR A 314 23.55 -9.03 -3.23
CA THR A 314 23.83 -8.54 -4.57
C THR A 314 25.19 -9.07 -5.03
N PHE A 315 25.22 -9.78 -6.14
CA PHE A 315 26.47 -10.28 -6.74
C PHE A 315 27.08 -9.21 -7.63
N SER A 316 27.60 -8.15 -7.01
CA SER A 316 28.09 -6.94 -7.70
C SER A 316 29.23 -7.18 -8.70
N GLN A 317 29.93 -8.34 -8.62
CA GLN A 317 31.01 -8.73 -9.49
C GLN A 317 30.52 -9.54 -10.72
N LEU A 318 29.27 -9.98 -10.76
CA LEU A 318 28.70 -10.74 -11.86
C LEU A 318 28.06 -9.82 -12.91
N PRO A 319 28.02 -10.25 -14.20
CA PRO A 319 27.23 -9.55 -15.19
C PRO A 319 25.78 -9.40 -14.76
N TRP A 320 25.17 -8.23 -15.07
CA TRP A 320 23.80 -7.86 -14.72
C TRP A 320 23.55 -7.71 -13.20
N THR A 321 24.60 -7.71 -12.38
CA THR A 321 24.54 -7.55 -10.92
C THR A 321 23.36 -8.28 -10.26
N PRO A 322 23.28 -9.65 -10.37
CA PRO A 322 22.16 -10.39 -9.82
C PRO A 322 21.98 -10.12 -8.34
N ARG A 323 20.73 -9.91 -7.93
CA ARG A 323 20.34 -9.83 -6.51
C ARG A 323 19.41 -11.00 -6.21
N LEU A 324 19.77 -11.78 -5.20
CA LEU A 324 18.91 -12.82 -4.64
C LEU A 324 18.39 -12.39 -3.30
N GLY A 325 17.08 -12.46 -3.12
CA GLY A 325 16.39 -12.10 -1.89
C GLY A 325 15.52 -13.24 -1.37
N TYR A 326 15.30 -13.23 -0.06
CA TYR A 326 14.33 -14.09 0.59
C TYR A 326 13.69 -13.34 1.74
N ARG A 327 12.34 -13.45 1.85
CA ARG A 327 11.55 -12.91 2.95
C ARG A 327 10.60 -13.97 3.48
N TYR A 328 10.46 -14.03 4.79
CA TYR A 328 9.36 -14.70 5.46
C TYR A 328 8.53 -13.67 6.20
N SER A 329 7.21 -13.74 6.04
CA SER A 329 6.25 -12.90 6.73
C SER A 329 5.22 -13.76 7.46
N ARG A 330 4.81 -13.32 8.65
CA ARG A 330 3.76 -13.98 9.43
C ARG A 330 2.82 -12.94 10.04
N TYR A 331 1.54 -13.21 9.92
CA TYR A 331 0.46 -12.39 10.47
C TYR A 331 -0.47 -13.31 11.25
N SER A 332 -0.68 -13.03 12.54
CA SER A 332 -1.58 -13.84 13.37
C SER A 332 -3.03 -13.75 12.88
N GLU A 333 -3.88 -14.59 13.47
CA GLU A 333 -5.20 -14.92 12.92
C GLU A 333 -6.13 -13.72 12.82
N ASP A 334 -6.07 -12.80 13.78
CA ASP A 334 -6.91 -11.61 13.82
C ASP A 334 -6.10 -10.29 13.80
N TYR A 335 -4.84 -10.32 13.34
CA TYR A 335 -4.02 -9.12 13.16
C TYR A 335 -4.72 -8.07 12.29
N ASP A 336 -4.66 -6.80 12.71
CA ASP A 336 -5.17 -5.66 11.92
C ASP A 336 -4.03 -4.97 11.18
N PRO A 337 -3.91 -5.16 9.87
CA PRO A 337 -2.82 -4.56 9.10
C PRO A 337 -2.91 -3.03 8.97
N LEU A 338 -3.91 -2.37 9.55
CA LEU A 338 -4.14 -0.93 9.52
C LEU A 338 -4.04 -0.33 8.10
N PHE A 339 -2.94 0.37 7.81
CA PHE A 339 -2.64 1.00 6.53
C PHE A 339 -1.35 0.43 5.91
N SER A 340 -1.14 -0.85 6.13
CA SER A 340 0.02 -1.58 5.62
C SER A 340 0.15 -1.49 4.11
N GLY A 341 1.37 -1.42 3.62
CA GLY A 341 1.72 -1.50 2.22
C GLY A 341 3.21 -1.26 2.04
N TYR A 342 3.95 -2.25 1.55
CA TYR A 342 5.39 -2.09 1.38
C TYR A 342 5.74 -1.02 0.36
N SER A 343 6.77 -0.24 0.66
CA SER A 343 7.26 0.86 -0.20
C SER A 343 8.48 0.48 -1.03
N ARG A 344 9.01 -0.73 -0.83
CA ARG A 344 10.21 -1.22 -1.52
C ARG A 344 9.85 -2.24 -2.58
N GLY A 345 10.58 -2.21 -3.67
CA GLY A 345 10.46 -3.16 -4.76
C GLY A 345 9.32 -2.88 -5.74
N TYR A 346 8.92 -3.88 -6.48
CA TYR A 346 7.82 -3.82 -7.44
C TYR A 346 6.45 -3.82 -6.72
N GLY A 347 5.37 -3.43 -7.38
CA GLY A 347 4.02 -3.34 -6.82
C GLY A 347 3.48 -4.58 -6.13
N THR A 348 4.01 -5.74 -6.46
CA THR A 348 3.77 -7.05 -5.84
C THR A 348 4.31 -7.20 -4.42
N TRP A 349 4.85 -6.17 -3.88
CA TRP A 349 5.52 -6.19 -2.58
C TRP A 349 4.68 -6.62 -1.43
N PHE A 350 3.41 -6.54 -1.61
CA PHE A 350 2.53 -6.97 -0.59
C PHE A 350 2.71 -8.43 -0.31
N GLN A 351 2.38 -9.28 -1.18
CA GLN A 351 2.47 -10.72 -0.97
C GLN A 351 2.01 -11.43 -2.25
N GLY A 352 2.69 -11.18 -3.37
CA GLY A 352 2.33 -11.67 -4.69
C GLY A 352 1.36 -10.77 -5.45
N GLU A 353 1.39 -10.83 -6.75
CA GLU A 353 0.60 -9.94 -7.61
C GLU A 353 -0.87 -10.35 -7.65
N VAL A 354 -1.14 -11.62 -7.87
CA VAL A 354 -2.51 -12.15 -7.85
C VAL A 354 -3.00 -12.33 -6.43
N ALA A 355 -2.16 -12.92 -5.57
CA ALA A 355 -2.51 -13.22 -4.20
C ALA A 355 -2.92 -11.98 -3.43
N SER A 356 -2.08 -10.95 -3.40
CA SER A 356 -2.33 -9.76 -2.62
C SER A 356 -3.43 -8.87 -3.18
N ASN A 357 -3.55 -8.80 -4.51
CA ASN A 357 -4.49 -7.89 -5.16
C ASN A 357 -5.88 -8.48 -5.33
N TYR A 358 -5.99 -9.76 -5.62
CA TYR A 358 -7.27 -10.32 -6.05
C TYR A 358 -7.74 -11.50 -5.22
N SER A 359 -6.87 -12.42 -4.82
CA SER A 359 -7.29 -13.66 -4.17
C SER A 359 -7.23 -13.65 -2.64
N GLY A 360 -6.41 -12.75 -2.05
CA GLY A 360 -6.17 -12.69 -0.61
C GLY A 360 -7.14 -11.83 0.14
N PRO A 361 -6.95 -11.34 1.33
CA PRO A 361 -5.76 -10.64 1.82
C PRO A 361 -4.77 -11.58 2.52
N PHE A 362 -3.48 -11.32 2.33
CA PHE A 362 -2.42 -12.08 2.98
C PHE A 362 -1.62 -11.28 4.01
N GLN A 363 -2.24 -10.28 4.64
CA GLN A 363 -1.68 -9.54 5.80
C GLN A 363 -2.43 -9.86 7.09
N ARG A 364 -3.11 -11.01 7.13
CA ARG A 364 -3.86 -11.53 8.26
C ARG A 364 -3.97 -13.05 8.11
N ASN A 365 -3.90 -13.79 9.21
CA ASN A 365 -4.06 -15.25 9.21
C ASN A 365 -3.13 -15.95 8.20
N ALA A 366 -1.89 -15.50 8.05
CA ALA A 366 -1.03 -15.97 6.98
C ALA A 366 0.43 -16.13 7.39
N GLY A 367 1.07 -17.15 6.83
CA GLY A 367 2.52 -17.33 6.78
C GLY A 367 2.96 -17.42 5.32
N ILE A 368 3.96 -16.61 4.93
CA ILE A 368 4.31 -16.42 3.53
C ILE A 368 5.82 -16.47 3.35
N HIS A 369 6.26 -17.34 2.46
CA HIS A 369 7.63 -17.37 1.96
C HIS A 369 7.68 -16.64 0.62
N MET A 370 8.66 -15.77 0.42
CA MET A 370 8.97 -15.10 -0.83
C MET A 370 10.44 -15.28 -1.16
N ALA A 371 10.74 -15.68 -2.40
CA ALA A 371 12.07 -15.65 -2.99
C ALA A 371 12.08 -14.69 -4.17
N GLU A 372 13.16 -13.93 -4.32
CA GLU A 372 13.34 -12.90 -5.35
C GLU A 372 14.63 -13.11 -6.12
N LEU A 373 14.57 -12.92 -7.43
CA LEU A 373 15.73 -12.71 -8.30
C LEU A 373 15.53 -11.40 -9.06
N GLN A 374 16.49 -10.48 -8.96
CA GLN A 374 16.58 -9.29 -9.81
C GLN A 374 17.87 -9.30 -10.63
N LEU A 375 17.78 -8.80 -11.85
CA LEU A 375 18.89 -8.64 -12.79
C LEU A 375 18.83 -7.23 -13.38
N HIS A 376 19.98 -6.58 -13.52
CA HIS A 376 20.11 -5.24 -14.09
C HIS A 376 21.00 -5.28 -15.36
N PRO A 377 20.45 -5.70 -16.53
CA PRO A 377 21.23 -5.77 -17.77
C PRO A 377 21.80 -4.43 -18.21
N THR A 378 21.07 -3.36 -17.93
CA THR A 378 21.48 -1.96 -18.16
C THR A 378 21.01 -1.09 -17.00
N ALA A 379 21.48 0.15 -16.90
CA ALA A 379 21.09 1.08 -15.85
C ALA A 379 19.60 1.47 -15.85
N ASN A 380 18.91 1.29 -16.97
CA ASN A 380 17.52 1.64 -17.16
C ASN A 380 16.59 0.42 -17.33
N LEU A 381 17.10 -0.79 -17.10
CA LEU A 381 16.33 -2.02 -17.27
C LEU A 381 16.55 -2.96 -16.10
N THR A 382 15.47 -3.30 -15.40
CA THR A 382 15.42 -4.35 -14.39
C THR A 382 14.56 -5.51 -14.89
N LEU A 383 15.05 -6.72 -14.74
CA LEU A 383 14.29 -7.96 -14.92
C LEU A 383 14.13 -8.59 -13.54
N GLY A 384 12.93 -9.05 -13.21
CA GLY A 384 12.66 -9.67 -11.93
C GLY A 384 11.83 -10.93 -12.03
N ALA A 385 12.05 -11.83 -11.06
CA ALA A 385 11.21 -12.98 -10.81
C ALA A 385 10.97 -13.11 -9.32
N LEU A 386 9.73 -13.42 -8.94
CA LEU A 386 9.29 -13.61 -7.58
C LEU A 386 8.60 -14.96 -7.46
N ALA A 387 8.81 -15.66 -6.35
CA ALA A 387 8.14 -16.92 -6.07
C ALA A 387 7.61 -16.90 -4.64
N TYR A 388 6.34 -17.27 -4.48
CA TYR A 388 5.64 -17.25 -3.19
C TYR A 388 5.04 -18.59 -2.83
N SER A 389 4.99 -18.86 -1.53
CA SER A 389 4.21 -19.94 -0.93
C SER A 389 3.41 -19.38 0.22
N PHE A 390 2.09 -19.52 0.13
CA PHE A 390 1.11 -18.99 1.09
C PHE A 390 0.52 -20.10 1.93
N ARG A 391 0.35 -19.83 3.22
CA ARG A 391 -0.32 -20.69 4.18
C ARG A 391 -1.27 -19.90 5.06
N SER A 392 -2.53 -20.34 5.14
CA SER A 392 -3.44 -19.93 6.21
C SER A 392 -3.02 -20.59 7.52
N LEU A 393 -2.96 -19.82 8.61
CA LEU A 393 -2.63 -20.34 9.95
C LEU A 393 -3.83 -21.06 10.55
N ASP A 394 -5.00 -20.42 10.56
CA ASP A 394 -6.28 -21.03 10.92
C ASP A 394 -7.18 -21.21 9.69
N LYS A 395 -7.28 -22.45 9.21
CA LYS A 395 -8.08 -22.79 8.04
C LYS A 395 -9.59 -22.74 8.27
N ARG A 396 -10.04 -22.59 9.52
CA ARG A 396 -11.47 -22.36 9.82
C ARG A 396 -11.94 -20.97 9.40
N GLN A 397 -11.02 -20.00 9.29
CA GLN A 397 -11.27 -18.66 8.78
C GLN A 397 -11.18 -18.56 7.24
N GLY A 398 -10.77 -19.64 6.57
CA GLY A 398 -10.56 -19.75 5.13
C GLY A 398 -9.27 -20.50 4.82
N ASP A 399 -9.28 -21.32 3.77
CA ASP A 399 -8.08 -22.04 3.29
C ASP A 399 -7.53 -21.37 2.03
N LEU A 400 -6.72 -20.32 2.24
CA LEU A 400 -6.08 -19.55 1.18
C LEU A 400 -4.68 -20.09 0.83
N ASP A 401 -4.37 -21.34 1.19
CA ASP A 401 -3.10 -21.96 0.78
C ASP A 401 -2.93 -21.90 -0.73
N ALA A 402 -1.78 -21.39 -1.19
CA ALA A 402 -1.51 -21.20 -2.60
C ALA A 402 -0.01 -21.13 -2.88
N SER A 403 0.34 -21.11 -4.14
CA SER A 403 1.66 -20.72 -4.64
C SER A 403 1.53 -19.73 -5.80
N GLU A 404 2.51 -18.85 -5.96
CA GLU A 404 2.54 -17.88 -7.04
C GLU A 404 3.96 -17.70 -7.55
N VAL A 405 4.09 -17.46 -8.85
CA VAL A 405 5.35 -17.07 -9.48
C VAL A 405 5.05 -15.90 -10.40
N ASP A 406 5.77 -14.80 -10.21
CA ASP A 406 5.68 -13.61 -11.05
C ASP A 406 6.98 -13.39 -11.79
N ALA A 407 6.89 -12.91 -13.02
CA ALA A 407 8.01 -12.41 -13.79
C ALA A 407 7.68 -11.01 -14.32
N TYR A 408 8.59 -10.07 -14.13
CA TYR A 408 8.37 -8.69 -14.51
C TYR A 408 9.59 -8.05 -15.16
N LEU A 409 9.35 -6.94 -15.81
CA LEU A 409 10.36 -6.07 -16.37
C LEU A 409 10.00 -4.63 -16.02
N ASP A 410 10.98 -3.83 -15.56
CA ASP A 410 10.86 -2.39 -15.43
C ASP A 410 11.84 -1.72 -16.37
N TRP A 411 11.32 -0.94 -17.30
CA TRP A 411 12.10 -0.24 -18.29
C TRP A 411 11.87 1.26 -18.25
N SER A 412 12.89 2.02 -17.83
CA SER A 412 12.89 3.47 -17.90
C SER A 412 13.28 3.92 -19.30
N VAL A 413 12.39 4.61 -20.01
CA VAL A 413 12.56 5.10 -21.38
C VAL A 413 12.70 6.62 -21.35
N GLY A 414 13.90 7.10 -21.61
CA GLY A 414 14.26 8.51 -21.40
C GLY A 414 14.17 8.87 -19.92
N GLU A 415 13.79 10.13 -19.65
CA GLU A 415 13.71 10.66 -18.29
C GLU A 415 12.29 10.59 -17.68
N ASN A 416 11.28 10.34 -18.50
CA ASN A 416 9.89 10.57 -18.15
C ASN A 416 9.02 9.32 -18.17
N TRP A 417 9.42 8.24 -18.81
CA TRP A 417 8.59 7.06 -19.02
C TRP A 417 9.09 5.83 -18.30
N VAL A 418 8.15 5.07 -17.72
CA VAL A 418 8.41 3.72 -17.21
C VAL A 418 7.39 2.77 -17.83
N ILE A 419 7.87 1.63 -18.33
CA ILE A 419 7.05 0.57 -18.92
C ILE A 419 7.30 -0.70 -18.12
N SER A 420 6.24 -1.26 -17.54
CA SER A 420 6.31 -2.39 -16.61
C SER A 420 5.30 -3.48 -16.99
N PRO A 421 5.66 -4.41 -17.89
CA PRO A 421 4.91 -5.64 -18.10
C PRO A 421 5.20 -6.65 -16.98
N LEU A 422 4.17 -7.44 -16.61
CA LEU A 422 4.29 -8.55 -15.67
C LEU A 422 3.39 -9.71 -16.11
N VAL A 423 3.84 -10.93 -15.83
CA VAL A 423 3.04 -12.16 -15.90
C VAL A 423 3.10 -12.85 -14.55
N GLY A 424 1.94 -13.21 -13.99
CA GLY A 424 1.80 -13.95 -12.75
C GLY A 424 1.11 -15.30 -12.97
N LEU A 425 1.60 -16.34 -12.30
CA LEU A 425 1.05 -17.69 -12.29
C LEU A 425 0.63 -18.03 -10.86
N TYR A 426 -0.66 -17.96 -10.58
CA TYR A 426 -1.21 -18.23 -9.24
C TYR A 426 -1.95 -19.56 -9.21
N LYS A 427 -1.63 -20.42 -8.25
CA LYS A 427 -2.27 -21.72 -8.05
C LYS A 427 -2.80 -21.85 -6.63
N PRO A 428 -4.13 -21.65 -6.39
CA PRO A 428 -4.75 -21.95 -5.11
C PRO A 428 -4.82 -23.46 -4.90
N LYS A 429 -4.92 -23.89 -3.64
CA LYS A 429 -5.20 -25.28 -3.27
C LYS A 429 -6.68 -25.58 -3.15
N LYS A 430 -7.52 -24.54 -3.06
CA LYS A 430 -8.96 -24.59 -2.84
C LYS A 430 -9.67 -23.56 -3.69
N SER A 431 -10.81 -23.95 -4.27
CA SER A 431 -11.76 -23.00 -4.85
C SER A 431 -12.58 -22.29 -3.76
N ALA A 432 -13.34 -21.28 -4.12
CA ALA A 432 -14.23 -20.55 -3.20
C ALA A 432 -15.26 -21.48 -2.55
N GLU A 433 -15.78 -22.46 -3.30
CA GLU A 433 -16.73 -23.47 -2.81
C GLU A 433 -16.11 -24.43 -1.80
N GLN A 434 -14.78 -24.51 -1.75
CA GLN A 434 -14.00 -25.35 -0.84
C GLN A 434 -13.36 -24.57 0.32
N GLY A 435 -13.65 -23.25 0.42
CA GLY A 435 -13.11 -22.37 1.45
C GLY A 435 -11.90 -21.53 1.03
N GLY A 436 -11.55 -21.53 -0.26
CA GLY A 436 -10.61 -20.58 -0.87
C GLY A 436 -11.32 -19.31 -1.35
N SER A 437 -10.77 -18.64 -2.36
CA SER A 437 -11.33 -17.39 -2.91
C SER A 437 -11.56 -17.42 -4.42
N GLN A 438 -10.87 -18.29 -5.18
CA GLN A 438 -11.04 -18.41 -6.63
C GLN A 438 -12.38 -19.01 -6.98
N LEU A 439 -13.14 -18.37 -7.86
CA LEU A 439 -14.49 -18.77 -8.21
C LEU A 439 -14.52 -19.93 -9.19
N GLY A 440 -15.39 -20.93 -8.94
CA GLY A 440 -15.74 -22.02 -9.84
C GLY A 440 -14.73 -23.17 -9.92
N ASN A 441 -13.47 -22.95 -9.62
CA ASN A 441 -12.43 -23.98 -9.69
C ASN A 441 -11.18 -23.61 -8.88
N ASP A 442 -10.21 -24.52 -8.82
CA ASP A 442 -8.89 -24.30 -8.25
C ASP A 442 -7.77 -24.39 -9.30
N ASN A 443 -8.07 -24.11 -10.56
CA ASN A 443 -7.07 -24.17 -11.65
C ASN A 443 -5.97 -23.13 -11.48
N LEU A 444 -4.93 -23.28 -12.30
CA LEU A 444 -3.89 -22.28 -12.42
C LEU A 444 -4.47 -21.01 -13.04
N ASN A 445 -4.39 -19.89 -12.34
CA ASN A 445 -4.65 -18.57 -12.92
C ASN A 445 -3.41 -18.07 -13.63
N VAL A 446 -3.60 -17.63 -14.88
CA VAL A 446 -2.61 -16.89 -15.65
C VAL A 446 -3.03 -15.42 -15.65
N TYR A 447 -2.22 -14.60 -14.98
CA TYR A 447 -2.40 -13.17 -14.88
C TYR A 447 -1.38 -12.46 -15.76
N SER A 448 -1.78 -11.36 -16.36
CA SER A 448 -0.86 -10.48 -17.08
C SER A 448 -1.27 -9.04 -16.94
N GLN A 449 -0.28 -8.15 -16.88
CA GLN A 449 -0.50 -6.70 -16.87
C GLN A 449 0.56 -5.99 -17.70
N LEU A 450 0.19 -4.82 -18.19
CA LEU A 450 1.10 -3.83 -18.74
C LEU A 450 0.77 -2.48 -18.07
N VAL A 451 1.71 -1.96 -17.32
CA VAL A 451 1.60 -0.61 -16.73
C VAL A 451 2.58 0.31 -17.44
N VAL A 452 2.10 1.48 -17.84
CA VAL A 452 2.90 2.55 -18.45
C VAL A 452 2.69 3.80 -17.62
N ALA A 453 3.77 4.37 -17.13
CA ALA A 453 3.76 5.60 -16.35
C ALA A 453 4.56 6.69 -17.04
N PHE A 454 4.01 7.91 -17.01
CA PHE A 454 4.66 9.14 -17.43
C PHE A 454 4.73 10.08 -16.22
N HIS A 455 5.86 10.75 -16.05
CA HIS A 455 6.03 11.79 -15.03
C HIS A 455 6.82 12.98 -15.58
N PHE A 456 6.43 14.17 -15.12
CA PHE A 456 7.04 15.42 -15.57
C PHE A 456 7.04 16.44 -14.42
#